data_efe33f1e4c7aecfadae5accaa4422e31
#
_entry.id   efe33f1e4c7aecfadae5accaa4422e31
#
_cell.length_a   1.000
_cell.length_b   1.000
_cell.length_c   1.000
_cell.angle_alpha   90.00
_cell.angle_beta   90.00
_cell.angle_gamma   90.00
#
_symmetry.space_group_name_H-M   'P 1'
#
loop_
_entity.id
_entity.type
_entity.pdbx_description
1 polymer ?
#
loop_
_entity_poly.entity_id
_entity_poly.type
_entity_poly.pdbx_seq_one_letter_code
_entity_poly.pdbx_strand_id
1 'polypeptide(L)'
;HHENEIAQSESASNCKPFAKIWMHNGLLKRSGDEKMSKSLGNSLDVKDALEKYSGNSIRLWILQSHYRQPSSLDDTSLEIAQKSITRIERTINLDGISGFDTKNYKEKFIEAMNDDLGTPKAIATIFDLVHDINKSNDSSKKINEGIVLLKELLSVLGFEFLTEIQDDSEIIKLIDKRNQLRVNKEYDKADQIRNDLLSMGIEILDSKEGTNFRRI
;
A
#
# COMPACT_ATOMS: atom_id res chain seq x y z
N HIS A 1 -2.80 33.65 -11.78
CA HIS A 1 -2.67 32.18 -11.73
C HIS A 1 -4.08 31.60 -11.71
N HIS A 2 -4.44 30.75 -12.61
CA HIS A 2 -5.77 30.14 -12.80
C HIS A 2 -6.90 31.10 -13.28
N GLU A 3 -6.61 32.34 -13.61
CA GLU A 3 -7.62 33.26 -14.14
C GLU A 3 -8.17 32.78 -15.49
N ASN A 4 -7.32 32.15 -16.32
CA ASN A 4 -7.76 31.63 -17.61
C ASN A 4 -8.68 30.41 -17.42
N GLU A 5 -8.38 29.52 -16.47
CA GLU A 5 -9.21 28.36 -16.14
C GLU A 5 -10.59 28.82 -15.61
N ILE A 6 -10.61 29.86 -14.76
CA ILE A 6 -11.85 30.44 -14.24
C ILE A 6 -12.67 31.02 -15.41
N ALA A 7 -12.06 31.87 -16.24
CA ALA A 7 -12.75 32.52 -17.36
C ALA A 7 -13.31 31.49 -18.37
N GLN A 8 -12.55 30.48 -18.73
CA GLN A 8 -12.98 29.44 -19.66
C GLN A 8 -14.08 28.57 -19.07
N SER A 9 -13.90 28.10 -17.84
CA SER A 9 -14.87 27.18 -17.22
C SER A 9 -16.18 27.85 -16.89
N GLU A 10 -16.16 29.08 -16.38
CA GLU A 10 -17.37 29.83 -16.08
C GLU A 10 -18.13 30.24 -17.34
N SER A 11 -17.41 30.60 -18.42
CA SER A 11 -18.02 30.90 -19.70
C SER A 11 -18.64 29.69 -20.37
N ALA A 12 -17.98 28.55 -20.30
CA ALA A 12 -18.46 27.30 -20.91
C ALA A 12 -19.64 26.69 -20.15
N SER A 13 -19.60 26.72 -18.80
CA SER A 13 -20.63 26.09 -17.95
C SER A 13 -21.78 27.03 -17.58
N ASN A 14 -21.59 28.36 -17.76
CA ASN A 14 -22.47 29.41 -17.24
C ASN A 14 -22.74 29.28 -15.71
N CYS A 15 -21.77 28.73 -14.95
CA CYS A 15 -21.85 28.50 -13.52
C CYS A 15 -20.76 29.29 -12.80
N LYS A 16 -21.14 30.08 -11.79
CA LYS A 16 -20.24 30.92 -10.98
C LYS A 16 -20.48 30.74 -9.49
N PRO A 17 -19.43 30.55 -8.69
CA PRO A 17 -18.05 30.22 -9.08
C PRO A 17 -17.99 28.75 -9.56
N PHE A 18 -17.13 28.45 -10.55
CA PHE A 18 -16.99 27.05 -11.00
C PHE A 18 -16.24 26.18 -9.97
N ALA A 19 -15.36 26.76 -9.17
CA ALA A 19 -14.66 26.08 -8.08
C ALA A 19 -14.88 26.83 -6.76
N LYS A 20 -15.38 26.12 -5.75
CA LYS A 20 -15.60 26.68 -4.40
C LYS A 20 -14.34 26.65 -3.55
N ILE A 21 -13.45 25.71 -3.79
CA ILE A 21 -12.21 25.49 -3.04
C ILE A 21 -11.06 25.31 -4.03
N TRP A 22 -9.97 25.99 -3.80
CA TRP A 22 -8.74 25.90 -4.57
C TRP A 22 -7.62 25.30 -3.74
N MET A 23 -6.94 24.30 -4.30
CA MET A 23 -5.73 23.71 -3.72
C MET A 23 -4.55 23.87 -4.68
N HIS A 24 -3.42 24.33 -4.17
CA HIS A 24 -2.18 24.45 -4.93
C HIS A 24 -1.11 23.56 -4.34
N ASN A 25 -0.57 22.68 -5.16
CA ASN A 25 0.51 21.77 -4.76
C ASN A 25 1.88 22.45 -4.91
N GLY A 26 2.83 22.03 -4.09
CA GLY A 26 4.23 22.29 -4.29
C GLY A 26 4.76 21.64 -5.57
N LEU A 27 5.89 22.14 -6.07
CA LEU A 27 6.55 21.59 -7.25
C LEU A 27 7.30 20.31 -6.91
N LEU A 28 7.25 19.33 -7.83
CA LEU A 28 8.11 18.16 -7.79
C LEU A 28 9.46 18.51 -8.44
N LYS A 29 10.55 18.33 -7.71
CA LYS A 29 11.92 18.52 -8.17
C LYS A 29 12.65 17.18 -8.22
N ARG A 30 13.72 17.08 -8.98
CA ARG A 30 14.69 16.00 -8.86
C ARG A 30 15.75 16.37 -7.81
N SER A 31 16.38 15.37 -7.20
CA SER A 31 17.52 15.58 -6.31
C SER A 31 18.60 16.40 -7.03
N GLY A 32 19.00 17.55 -6.46
CA GLY A 32 19.95 18.48 -7.08
C GLY A 32 19.36 19.81 -7.59
N ASP A 33 18.13 20.16 -7.22
CA ASP A 33 17.42 21.41 -7.60
C ASP A 33 17.14 21.60 -9.11
N GLU A 34 17.42 20.59 -9.95
CA GLU A 34 17.09 20.64 -11.37
C GLU A 34 15.59 20.43 -11.59
N LYS A 35 15.00 21.34 -12.38
CA LYS A 35 13.60 21.23 -12.79
C LYS A 35 13.41 19.97 -13.64
N MET A 36 12.50 19.08 -13.22
CA MET A 36 12.10 17.96 -14.05
C MET A 36 11.45 18.45 -15.34
N SER A 37 11.95 17.98 -16.47
CA SER A 37 11.34 18.26 -17.79
C SER A 37 11.54 17.07 -18.73
N LYS A 38 10.52 16.81 -19.57
CA LYS A 38 10.60 15.76 -20.60
C LYS A 38 11.72 16.01 -21.61
N SER A 39 12.02 17.28 -21.91
CA SER A 39 13.07 17.68 -22.85
C SER A 39 14.49 17.38 -22.36
N LEU A 40 14.69 17.23 -21.05
CA LEU A 40 15.99 16.89 -20.44
C LEU A 40 16.14 15.40 -20.17
N GLY A 41 15.11 14.59 -20.48
CA GLY A 41 15.15 13.13 -20.24
C GLY A 41 15.27 12.75 -18.75
N ASN A 42 15.03 13.72 -17.85
CA ASN A 42 15.17 13.55 -16.41
C ASN A 42 13.83 13.47 -15.65
N SER A 43 12.71 13.33 -16.39
CA SER A 43 11.38 13.11 -15.79
C SER A 43 11.20 11.63 -15.49
N LEU A 44 10.88 11.28 -14.26
CA LEU A 44 10.32 9.97 -13.94
C LEU A 44 8.83 10.03 -14.24
N ASP A 45 8.37 9.31 -15.26
CA ASP A 45 6.95 9.14 -15.50
C ASP A 45 6.38 8.19 -14.44
N VAL A 46 5.14 8.45 -13.98
CA VAL A 46 4.46 7.57 -13.01
C VAL A 46 4.38 6.13 -13.54
N LYS A 47 4.24 5.97 -14.85
CA LYS A 47 4.24 4.65 -15.49
C LYS A 47 5.56 3.91 -15.27
N ASP A 48 6.69 4.58 -15.48
CA ASP A 48 8.02 3.98 -15.28
C ASP A 48 8.29 3.67 -13.81
N ALA A 49 7.78 4.51 -12.89
CA ALA A 49 7.85 4.26 -11.46
C ALA A 49 7.03 3.02 -11.05
N LEU A 50 5.85 2.81 -11.64
CA LEU A 50 4.98 1.66 -11.36
C LEU A 50 5.55 0.33 -11.87
N GLU A 51 6.50 0.35 -12.82
CA GLU A 51 7.23 -0.86 -13.24
C GLU A 51 8.21 -1.36 -12.15
N LYS A 52 8.64 -0.48 -11.24
CA LYS A 52 9.66 -0.78 -10.21
C LYS A 52 9.09 -0.81 -8.80
N TYR A 53 8.08 0.02 -8.51
CA TYR A 53 7.55 0.25 -7.18
C TYR A 53 6.04 0.06 -7.15
N SER A 54 5.51 -0.42 -6.02
CA SER A 54 4.06 -0.53 -5.86
C SER A 54 3.38 0.84 -5.83
N GLY A 55 2.13 0.91 -6.28
CA GLY A 55 1.31 2.13 -6.20
C GLY A 55 1.22 2.68 -4.78
N ASN A 56 1.15 1.80 -3.77
CA ASN A 56 1.17 2.19 -2.36
C ASN A 56 2.50 2.84 -1.95
N SER A 57 3.62 2.40 -2.48
CA SER A 57 4.94 2.98 -2.16
C SER A 57 5.08 4.39 -2.73
N ILE A 58 4.64 4.59 -3.96
CA ILE A 58 4.62 5.92 -4.60
C ILE A 58 3.68 6.85 -3.82
N ARG A 59 2.49 6.37 -3.43
CA ARG A 59 1.53 7.11 -2.61
C ARG A 59 2.12 7.48 -1.26
N LEU A 60 2.75 6.54 -0.56
CA LEU A 60 3.40 6.82 0.72
C LEU A 60 4.46 7.90 0.58
N TRP A 61 5.34 7.78 -0.43
CA TRP A 61 6.37 8.77 -0.69
C TRP A 61 5.77 10.18 -0.91
N ILE A 62 4.68 10.31 -1.70
CA ILE A 62 3.99 11.60 -1.92
C ILE A 62 3.43 12.14 -0.60
N LEU A 63 2.74 11.31 0.18
CA LEU A 63 2.04 11.73 1.40
C LEU A 63 2.98 12.02 2.58
N GLN A 64 4.24 11.59 2.52
CA GLN A 64 5.26 11.94 3.51
C GLN A 64 5.66 13.43 3.47
N SER A 65 5.34 14.13 2.37
CA SER A 65 5.51 15.57 2.26
C SER A 65 4.16 16.26 2.32
N HIS A 66 4.11 17.45 2.97
CA HIS A 66 2.89 18.26 2.93
C HIS A 66 2.65 18.77 1.51
N TYR A 67 1.41 18.72 1.02
CA TYR A 67 1.09 19.03 -0.38
C TYR A 67 1.52 20.45 -0.83
N ARG A 68 1.61 21.42 0.08
CA ARG A 68 2.11 22.77 -0.22
C ARG A 68 3.62 22.86 -0.38
N GLN A 69 4.36 21.86 0.11
CA GLN A 69 5.82 21.88 0.07
C GLN A 69 6.35 21.28 -1.22
N PRO A 70 7.45 21.83 -1.78
CA PRO A 70 8.14 21.14 -2.86
C PRO A 70 8.68 19.78 -2.37
N SER A 71 8.55 18.75 -3.19
CA SER A 71 9.08 17.42 -2.92
C SER A 71 10.20 17.09 -3.88
N SER A 72 11.25 16.41 -3.39
CA SER A 72 12.35 15.91 -4.20
C SER A 72 12.21 14.41 -4.41
N LEU A 73 12.23 13.98 -5.69
CA LEU A 73 12.20 12.57 -6.05
C LEU A 73 13.60 12.04 -6.25
N ASP A 74 13.95 10.99 -5.53
CA ASP A 74 15.11 10.15 -5.74
C ASP A 74 14.77 8.66 -5.56
N ASP A 75 15.57 7.78 -6.17
CA ASP A 75 15.32 6.34 -6.12
C ASP A 75 15.42 5.80 -4.67
N THR A 76 16.30 6.37 -3.85
CA THR A 76 16.49 5.96 -2.45
C THR A 76 15.23 6.20 -1.62
N SER A 77 14.55 7.33 -1.83
CA SER A 77 13.31 7.66 -1.10
C SER A 77 12.16 6.72 -1.45
N LEU A 78 12.05 6.29 -2.71
CA LEU A 78 11.07 5.30 -3.14
C LEU A 78 11.37 3.91 -2.60
N GLU A 79 12.64 3.50 -2.53
CA GLU A 79 13.04 2.23 -1.90
C GLU A 79 12.70 2.21 -0.40
N ILE A 80 12.92 3.31 0.31
CA ILE A 80 12.55 3.44 1.73
C ILE A 80 11.03 3.35 1.89
N ALA A 81 10.27 4.00 1.01
CA ALA A 81 8.81 3.92 1.01
C ALA A 81 8.33 2.47 0.75
N GLN A 82 8.95 1.75 -0.19
CA GLN A 82 8.63 0.34 -0.48
C GLN A 82 8.88 -0.56 0.74
N LYS A 83 10.01 -0.41 1.43
CA LYS A 83 10.30 -1.15 2.66
C LYS A 83 9.29 -0.85 3.77
N SER A 84 8.86 0.41 3.85
CA SER A 84 7.86 0.85 4.82
C SER A 84 6.47 0.25 4.53
N ILE A 85 6.05 0.18 3.26
CA ILE A 85 4.82 -0.49 2.84
C ILE A 85 4.88 -1.98 3.18
N THR A 86 5.98 -2.67 2.86
CA THR A 86 6.15 -4.09 3.22
C THR A 86 6.02 -4.32 4.74
N ARG A 87 6.53 -3.39 5.58
CA ARG A 87 6.35 -3.49 7.03
C ARG A 87 4.87 -3.33 7.43
N ILE A 88 4.15 -2.38 6.84
CA ILE A 88 2.71 -2.19 7.06
C ILE A 88 1.95 -3.45 6.66
N GLU A 89 2.21 -4.01 5.47
CA GLU A 89 1.58 -5.24 4.97
C GLU A 89 1.76 -6.42 5.92
N ARG A 90 2.96 -6.61 6.44
CA ARG A 90 3.21 -7.65 7.45
C ARG A 90 2.38 -7.43 8.71
N THR A 91 2.26 -6.18 9.16
CA THR A 91 1.51 -5.84 10.38
C THR A 91 0.01 -6.04 10.22
N ILE A 92 -0.59 -5.67 9.10
CA ILE A 92 -2.04 -5.86 8.85
C ILE A 92 -2.46 -7.33 8.68
N ASN A 93 -1.49 -8.22 8.44
CA ASN A 93 -1.69 -9.66 8.29
C ASN A 93 -1.34 -10.46 9.56
N LEU A 94 -1.07 -9.79 10.68
CA LEU A 94 -0.88 -10.45 11.96
C LEU A 94 -2.22 -10.92 12.53
N ASP A 95 -2.19 -12.06 13.21
CA ASP A 95 -3.30 -12.60 13.98
C ASP A 95 -3.08 -12.37 15.47
N GLY A 96 -4.12 -11.91 16.16
CA GLY A 96 -4.04 -11.63 17.56
C GLY A 96 -5.39 -11.70 18.28
N ILE A 97 -5.40 -11.21 19.51
CA ILE A 97 -6.60 -11.15 20.36
C ILE A 97 -6.98 -9.69 20.65
N SER A 98 -8.20 -9.49 21.14
CA SER A 98 -8.71 -8.17 21.54
C SER A 98 -8.03 -7.60 22.78
N GLY A 99 -8.03 -6.28 22.89
CA GLY A 99 -7.54 -5.53 24.05
C GLY A 99 -6.49 -4.48 23.73
N PHE A 100 -6.38 -4.01 22.47
CA PHE A 100 -5.52 -2.90 22.07
C PHE A 100 -6.23 -1.55 22.21
N ASP A 101 -5.61 -0.58 22.88
CA ASP A 101 -6.16 0.79 23.00
C ASP A 101 -5.86 1.61 21.74
N THR A 102 -6.91 2.01 21.05
CA THR A 102 -6.83 2.73 19.77
C THR A 102 -7.13 4.22 19.87
N LYS A 103 -7.67 4.69 20.99
CA LYS A 103 -8.28 6.03 21.10
C LYS A 103 -7.32 7.16 20.72
N ASN A 104 -6.13 7.15 21.27
CA ASN A 104 -5.14 8.21 21.05
C ASN A 104 -4.67 8.31 19.58
N TYR A 105 -4.58 7.19 18.85
CA TYR A 105 -4.15 7.18 17.46
C TYR A 105 -5.20 7.77 16.53
N LYS A 106 -6.48 7.44 16.75
CA LYS A 106 -7.57 7.98 15.95
C LYS A 106 -7.71 9.49 16.14
N GLU A 107 -7.63 9.97 17.37
CA GLU A 107 -7.69 11.41 17.69
C GLU A 107 -6.52 12.17 17.05
N LYS A 108 -5.28 11.71 17.18
CA LYS A 108 -4.10 12.33 16.57
C LYS A 108 -4.17 12.36 15.05
N PHE A 109 -4.66 11.28 14.43
CA PHE A 109 -4.82 11.22 12.99
C PHE A 109 -5.83 12.26 12.50
N ILE A 110 -7.00 12.35 13.15
CA ILE A 110 -8.05 13.32 12.81
C ILE A 110 -7.52 14.75 13.00
N GLU A 111 -6.82 15.03 14.10
CA GLU A 111 -6.21 16.35 14.34
C GLU A 111 -5.22 16.71 13.23
N ALA A 112 -4.35 15.79 12.84
CA ALA A 112 -3.39 15.99 11.77
C ALA A 112 -4.07 16.28 10.42
N MET A 113 -5.13 15.53 10.10
CA MET A 113 -5.86 15.73 8.83
C MET A 113 -6.70 17.01 8.82
N ASN A 114 -7.19 17.46 9.98
CA ASN A 114 -7.90 18.74 10.11
C ASN A 114 -6.96 19.95 10.07
N ASP A 115 -5.66 19.76 10.31
CA ASP A 115 -4.63 20.80 10.19
C ASP A 115 -4.11 20.86 8.74
N ASP A 116 -4.90 21.45 7.85
CA ASP A 116 -4.60 21.67 6.42
C ASP A 116 -4.13 20.36 5.70
N LEU A 117 -4.82 19.25 5.94
CA LEU A 117 -4.46 17.93 5.39
C LEU A 117 -3.01 17.55 5.70
N GLY A 118 -2.62 17.63 6.96
CA GLY A 118 -1.27 17.38 7.47
C GLY A 118 -0.85 15.90 7.35
N THR A 119 -0.81 15.38 6.12
CA THR A 119 -0.48 13.98 5.82
C THR A 119 0.83 13.48 6.42
N PRO A 120 1.92 14.29 6.54
CA PRO A 120 3.13 13.84 7.22
C PRO A 120 2.90 13.46 8.68
N LYS A 121 2.10 14.26 9.41
CA LYS A 121 1.75 13.98 10.82
C LYS A 121 0.83 12.76 10.92
N ALA A 122 -0.14 12.64 9.99
CA ALA A 122 -1.04 11.49 9.91
C ALA A 122 -0.26 10.19 9.65
N ILE A 123 0.69 10.21 8.73
CA ILE A 123 1.60 9.08 8.43
C ILE A 123 2.48 8.73 9.65
N ALA A 124 3.01 9.72 10.36
CA ALA A 124 3.76 9.47 11.61
C ALA A 124 2.90 8.73 12.63
N THR A 125 1.64 9.13 12.82
CA THR A 125 0.69 8.43 13.70
C THR A 125 0.43 6.99 13.26
N ILE A 126 0.35 6.72 11.95
CA ILE A 126 0.24 5.36 11.41
C ILE A 126 1.48 4.53 11.75
N PHE A 127 2.69 5.07 11.62
CA PHE A 127 3.91 4.35 11.96
C PHE A 127 4.05 4.10 13.47
N ASP A 128 3.61 5.02 14.32
CA ASP A 128 3.52 4.80 15.77
C ASP A 128 2.58 3.64 16.08
N LEU A 129 1.40 3.62 15.45
CA LEU A 129 0.44 2.52 15.58
C LEU A 129 1.04 1.17 15.12
N VAL A 130 1.69 1.14 13.96
CA VAL A 130 2.39 -0.06 13.45
C VAL A 130 3.47 -0.53 14.43
N HIS A 131 4.24 0.39 15.02
CA HIS A 131 5.26 0.06 16.02
C HIS A 131 4.63 -0.60 17.24
N ASP A 132 3.58 -0.01 17.80
CA ASP A 132 2.97 -0.47 19.04
C ASP A 132 2.16 -1.76 18.83
N ILE A 133 1.54 -1.97 17.65
CA ILE A 133 0.96 -3.26 17.28
C ILE A 133 2.02 -4.36 17.31
N ASN A 134 3.17 -4.16 16.64
CA ASN A 134 4.23 -5.16 16.61
C ASN A 134 4.78 -5.45 18.01
N LYS A 135 5.03 -4.41 18.82
CA LYS A 135 5.47 -4.55 20.21
C LYS A 135 4.43 -5.34 21.07
N SER A 136 3.15 -5.07 20.89
CA SER A 136 2.07 -5.79 21.59
C SER A 136 1.93 -7.22 21.09
N ASN A 137 2.15 -7.48 19.81
CA ASN A 137 2.18 -8.83 19.25
C ASN A 137 3.25 -9.70 19.92
N ASP A 138 4.46 -9.16 20.14
CA ASP A 138 5.57 -9.88 20.77
C ASP A 138 5.31 -10.17 22.26
N SER A 139 4.53 -9.33 22.95
CA SER A 139 4.34 -9.41 24.40
C SER A 139 3.03 -10.10 24.82
N SER A 140 1.91 -9.73 24.22
CA SER A 140 0.55 -10.12 24.67
C SER A 140 -0.40 -10.57 23.57
N LYS A 141 -0.03 -10.38 22.30
CA LYS A 141 -0.88 -10.57 21.11
C LYS A 141 -2.22 -9.80 21.13
N LYS A 142 -2.35 -8.76 21.95
CA LYS A 142 -3.54 -7.89 22.01
C LYS A 142 -3.41 -6.83 20.92
N ILE A 143 -3.84 -7.14 19.70
CA ILE A 143 -3.58 -6.32 18.51
C ILE A 143 -4.78 -6.13 17.58
N ASN A 144 -5.89 -6.87 17.76
CA ASN A 144 -6.99 -6.87 16.78
C ASN A 144 -7.57 -5.49 16.51
N GLU A 145 -7.89 -4.70 17.55
CA GLU A 145 -8.45 -3.36 17.38
C GLU A 145 -7.44 -2.41 16.72
N GLY A 146 -6.15 -2.60 17.02
CA GLY A 146 -5.05 -1.86 16.37
C GLY A 146 -4.99 -2.13 14.88
N ILE A 147 -5.09 -3.40 14.45
CA ILE A 147 -5.10 -3.78 13.04
C ILE A 147 -6.34 -3.22 12.33
N VAL A 148 -7.52 -3.30 12.95
CA VAL A 148 -8.76 -2.74 12.39
C VAL A 148 -8.61 -1.23 12.19
N LEU A 149 -8.13 -0.50 13.20
CA LEU A 149 -7.89 0.93 13.08
C LEU A 149 -6.82 1.23 12.02
N LEU A 150 -5.73 0.49 11.97
CA LEU A 150 -4.67 0.67 10.99
C LEU A 150 -5.22 0.58 9.55
N LYS A 151 -6.04 -0.43 9.27
CA LYS A 151 -6.72 -0.59 7.97
C LYS A 151 -7.65 0.60 7.68
N GLU A 152 -8.42 1.07 8.67
CA GLU A 152 -9.30 2.25 8.54
C GLU A 152 -8.49 3.50 8.15
N LEU A 153 -7.42 3.82 8.90
CA LEU A 153 -6.60 5.01 8.66
C LEU A 153 -5.89 4.97 7.30
N LEU A 154 -5.38 3.81 6.92
CA LEU A 154 -4.74 3.59 5.62
C LEU A 154 -5.74 3.79 4.47
N SER A 155 -6.98 3.30 4.62
CA SER A 155 -8.02 3.47 3.60
C SER A 155 -8.42 4.94 3.39
N VAL A 156 -8.45 5.75 4.45
CA VAL A 156 -8.68 7.21 4.37
C VAL A 156 -7.63 7.90 3.50
N LEU A 157 -6.38 7.45 3.57
CA LEU A 157 -5.29 7.95 2.73
C LEU A 157 -5.22 7.26 1.35
N GLY A 158 -6.18 6.41 1.03
CA GLY A 158 -6.30 5.72 -0.26
C GLY A 158 -5.30 4.57 -0.45
N PHE A 159 -4.68 4.05 0.60
CA PHE A 159 -3.89 2.82 0.49
C PHE A 159 -4.81 1.62 0.28
N GLU A 160 -4.55 0.88 -0.76
CA GLU A 160 -5.25 -0.36 -1.08
C GLU A 160 -4.30 -1.53 -0.81
N PHE A 161 -4.43 -2.11 0.36
CA PHE A 161 -3.86 -3.42 0.59
C PHE A 161 -4.92 -4.41 0.11
N LEU A 162 -4.59 -5.12 -0.94
CA LEU A 162 -5.37 -6.30 -1.27
C LEU A 162 -5.30 -7.16 0.01
N THR A 163 -6.31 -7.06 0.87
CA THR A 163 -6.71 -8.23 1.61
C THR A 163 -7.13 -9.18 0.50
N GLU A 164 -6.16 -9.94 0.01
CA GLU A 164 -6.52 -11.16 -0.61
C GLU A 164 -7.31 -11.92 0.48
N ILE A 165 -8.63 -11.78 0.48
CA ILE A 165 -9.42 -12.98 0.51
C ILE A 165 -9.04 -13.61 -0.81
N GLN A 166 -7.80 -14.10 -0.88
CA GLN A 166 -7.46 -15.08 -1.87
C GLN A 166 -8.36 -16.22 -1.50
N ASP A 167 -9.33 -16.41 -2.34
CA ASP A 167 -10.09 -17.64 -2.32
C ASP A 167 -9.08 -18.73 -2.67
N ASP A 168 -8.29 -19.10 -1.65
CA ASP A 168 -7.33 -20.20 -1.72
C ASP A 168 -8.03 -21.52 -2.04
N SER A 169 -9.36 -21.46 -2.14
CA SER A 169 -10.17 -22.63 -2.45
C SER A 169 -9.80 -23.27 -3.79
N GLU A 170 -9.41 -22.48 -4.79
CA GLU A 170 -8.91 -23.03 -6.05
C GLU A 170 -7.50 -23.62 -5.90
N ILE A 171 -6.62 -22.95 -5.15
CA ILE A 171 -5.26 -23.43 -4.88
C ILE A 171 -5.34 -24.70 -4.04
N ILE A 172 -6.14 -24.70 -2.98
CA ILE A 172 -6.37 -25.89 -2.13
C ILE A 172 -6.93 -27.04 -2.96
N LYS A 173 -7.93 -26.80 -3.83
CA LYS A 173 -8.46 -27.83 -4.75
C LYS A 173 -7.40 -28.37 -5.71
N LEU A 174 -6.51 -27.54 -6.22
CA LEU A 174 -5.41 -27.97 -7.09
C LEU A 174 -4.37 -28.79 -6.30
N ILE A 175 -4.05 -28.40 -5.07
CA ILE A 175 -3.16 -29.14 -4.18
C ILE A 175 -3.78 -30.51 -3.83
N ASP A 176 -5.05 -30.57 -3.48
CA ASP A 176 -5.76 -31.81 -3.19
C ASP A 176 -5.81 -32.74 -4.41
N LYS A 177 -6.09 -32.19 -5.59
CA LYS A 177 -6.06 -32.94 -6.84
C LYS A 177 -4.66 -33.50 -7.14
N ARG A 178 -3.60 -32.69 -6.95
CA ARG A 178 -2.21 -33.14 -7.08
C ARG A 178 -1.91 -34.30 -6.09
N ASN A 179 -2.33 -34.15 -4.84
CA ASN A 179 -2.10 -35.18 -3.81
C ASN A 179 -2.84 -36.47 -4.14
N GLN A 180 -4.07 -36.42 -4.65
CA GLN A 180 -4.80 -37.58 -5.15
C GLN A 180 -4.07 -38.26 -6.32
N LEU A 181 -3.57 -37.52 -7.30
CA LEU A 181 -2.80 -38.03 -8.42
C LEU A 181 -1.52 -38.75 -7.95
N ARG A 182 -0.83 -38.24 -6.94
CA ARG A 182 0.35 -38.89 -6.34
C ARG A 182 -0.01 -40.22 -5.65
N VAL A 183 -1.16 -40.27 -4.95
CA VAL A 183 -1.66 -41.52 -4.36
C VAL A 183 -1.97 -42.57 -5.46
N ASN A 184 -2.50 -42.10 -6.59
CA ASN A 184 -2.81 -42.95 -7.76
C ASN A 184 -1.58 -43.28 -8.62
N LYS A 185 -0.36 -42.82 -8.22
CA LYS A 185 0.91 -42.99 -8.95
C LYS A 185 0.95 -42.31 -10.34
N GLU A 186 0.08 -41.32 -10.58
CA GLU A 186 0.04 -40.50 -11.81
C GLU A 186 0.97 -39.29 -11.65
N TYR A 187 2.28 -39.57 -11.55
CA TYR A 187 3.27 -38.54 -11.19
C TYR A 187 3.38 -37.42 -12.24
N ASP A 188 3.31 -37.76 -13.54
CA ASP A 188 3.43 -36.76 -14.61
C ASP A 188 2.35 -35.65 -14.53
N LYS A 189 1.10 -36.06 -14.20
CA LYS A 189 -0.01 -35.11 -14.02
C LYS A 189 0.11 -34.33 -12.72
N ALA A 190 0.65 -34.93 -11.66
CA ALA A 190 0.90 -34.23 -10.40
C ALA A 190 1.98 -33.14 -10.55
N ASP A 191 3.04 -33.45 -11.32
CA ASP A 191 4.12 -32.49 -11.61
C ASP A 191 3.65 -31.35 -12.52
N GLN A 192 2.73 -31.62 -13.44
CA GLN A 192 2.12 -30.56 -14.24
C GLN A 192 1.35 -29.56 -13.36
N ILE A 193 0.52 -30.03 -12.41
CA ILE A 193 -0.18 -29.12 -11.45
C ILE A 193 0.84 -28.33 -10.61
N ARG A 194 1.95 -28.94 -10.20
CA ARG A 194 3.00 -28.23 -9.48
C ARG A 194 3.61 -27.12 -10.30
N ASN A 195 3.91 -27.37 -11.57
CA ASN A 195 4.47 -26.37 -12.48
C ASN A 195 3.45 -25.26 -12.80
N ASP A 196 2.17 -25.59 -12.95
CA ASP A 196 1.11 -24.61 -13.15
C ASP A 196 1.00 -23.68 -11.94
N LEU A 197 1.00 -24.22 -10.72
CA LEU A 197 0.99 -23.42 -9.47
C LEU A 197 2.26 -22.57 -9.35
N LEU A 198 3.43 -23.12 -9.71
CA LEU A 198 4.69 -22.37 -9.70
C LEU A 198 4.64 -21.20 -10.69
N SER A 199 4.06 -21.37 -11.88
CA SER A 199 3.87 -20.30 -12.87
C SER A 199 2.89 -19.21 -12.39
N MET A 200 2.01 -19.53 -11.44
CA MET A 200 1.12 -18.59 -10.76
C MET A 200 1.77 -17.94 -9.52
N GLY A 201 3.07 -18.15 -9.30
CA GLY A 201 3.79 -17.60 -8.15
C GLY A 201 3.52 -18.36 -6.84
N ILE A 202 3.11 -19.64 -6.92
CA ILE A 202 2.78 -20.48 -5.76
C ILE A 202 3.75 -21.64 -5.66
N GLU A 203 4.52 -21.70 -4.59
CA GLU A 203 5.43 -22.82 -4.29
C GLU A 203 4.79 -23.78 -3.30
N ILE A 204 4.76 -25.07 -3.65
CA ILE A 204 4.25 -26.15 -2.80
C ILE A 204 5.35 -26.64 -1.87
N LEU A 205 5.03 -26.76 -0.59
CA LEU A 205 5.89 -27.25 0.47
C LEU A 205 5.32 -28.56 1.02
N ASP A 206 5.93 -29.69 0.66
CA ASP A 206 5.55 -31.02 1.18
C ASP A 206 6.23 -31.27 2.53
N SER A 207 5.47 -31.66 3.55
CA SER A 207 5.96 -32.05 4.88
C SER A 207 5.36 -33.41 5.32
N LYS A 208 5.86 -33.95 6.43
CA LYS A 208 5.29 -35.17 7.02
C LYS A 208 3.87 -34.97 7.57
N GLU A 209 3.49 -33.74 7.86
CA GLU A 209 2.21 -33.33 8.43
C GLU A 209 1.20 -32.96 7.36
N GLY A 210 1.61 -32.85 6.09
CA GLY A 210 0.76 -32.50 4.96
C GLY A 210 1.46 -31.58 3.95
N THR A 211 0.71 -31.17 2.93
CA THR A 211 1.16 -30.25 1.88
C THR A 211 0.69 -28.84 2.19
N ASN A 212 1.64 -27.92 2.35
CA ASN A 212 1.39 -26.49 2.48
C ASN A 212 1.85 -25.76 1.22
N PHE A 213 1.57 -24.47 1.10
CA PHE A 213 2.06 -23.64 0.01
C PHE A 213 2.49 -22.26 0.51
N ARG A 214 3.35 -21.61 -0.25
CA ARG A 214 3.67 -20.18 -0.08
C ARG A 214 3.65 -19.48 -1.44
N ARG A 215 3.40 -18.19 -1.42
CA ARG A 215 3.50 -17.34 -2.60
C ARG A 215 4.91 -16.77 -2.72
N ILE A 216 5.45 -16.74 -3.92
CA ILE A 216 6.82 -16.28 -4.25
C ILE A 216 6.76 -15.09 -5.20
#